data_5c78db0cc3e4b835c15505b16c517270
#
_entry.id   5c78db0cc3e4b835c15505b16c517270
#
_cell.length_a   1.000
_cell.length_b   1.000
_cell.length_c   1.000
_cell.angle_alpha   90.00
_cell.angle_beta   90.00
_cell.angle_gamma   90.00
#
_symmetry.space_group_name_H-M   'P 1'
#
loop_
_entity.id
_entity.type
_entity.pdbx_description
1 polymer ?
#
loop_
_entity_poly.entity_id
_entity_poly.type
_entity_poly.pdbx_seq_one_letter_code
_entity_poly.pdbx_strand_id
1 'polypeptide(L)'
;MFPNSTELWICESMLNALMLFKWGKPAIALLGTGSKQQYDELKHLDYRKYVLCLDNDNAGQRGSEKLAKILGNYKLIENLTTPNGYDVNDLGEIDNFEEFRKMLLTR
;
A
#
# COMPACT_ATOMS: atom_id res chain seq x y z
N MET A 1 13.01 7.16 -8.30
CA MET A 1 13.91 6.35 -7.47
C MET A 1 13.89 6.81 -6.01
N PHE A 2 13.96 5.89 -5.06
CA PHE A 2 13.84 6.19 -3.64
C PHE A 2 14.94 5.47 -2.86
N PRO A 3 16.20 5.87 -3.03
CA PRO A 3 17.36 5.10 -2.56
C PRO A 3 17.43 4.91 -1.05
N ASN A 4 16.82 5.81 -0.29
CA ASN A 4 16.83 5.75 1.18
C ASN A 4 15.55 5.16 1.76
N SER A 5 14.63 4.74 0.91
CA SER A 5 13.36 4.20 1.39
C SER A 5 13.51 2.74 1.79
N THR A 6 12.99 2.41 2.97
CA THR A 6 12.96 1.03 3.46
C THR A 6 11.58 0.41 3.36
N GLU A 7 10.59 1.18 2.94
CA GLU A 7 9.22 0.68 2.84
C GLU A 7 8.61 0.95 1.48
N LEU A 8 7.86 -0.02 1.00
CA LEU A 8 7.09 0.07 -0.24
C LEU A 8 5.61 0.06 0.10
N TRP A 9 4.87 0.99 -0.46
CA TRP A 9 3.43 1.06 -0.28
C TRP A 9 2.74 0.28 -1.39
N ILE A 10 1.73 -0.50 -1.04
CA ILE A 10 0.94 -1.29 -1.98
C ILE A 10 -0.52 -0.85 -1.89
N CYS A 11 -1.07 -0.41 -3.02
CA CYS A 11 -2.46 0.03 -3.11
C CYS A 11 -3.14 -0.60 -4.31
N GLU A 12 -4.43 -0.32 -4.52
CA GLU A 12 -5.21 -0.99 -5.55
C GLU A 12 -5.32 -0.22 -6.87
N SER A 13 -4.97 1.06 -6.91
CA SER A 13 -5.12 1.84 -8.13
C SER A 13 -3.87 2.64 -8.46
N MET A 14 -3.71 2.91 -9.76
CA MET A 14 -2.62 3.75 -10.25
C MET A 14 -2.70 5.16 -9.70
N LEU A 15 -3.90 5.70 -9.53
CA LEU A 15 -4.06 7.05 -8.98
C LEU A 15 -3.58 7.13 -7.54
N ASN A 16 -3.87 6.10 -6.76
CA ASN A 16 -3.40 6.03 -5.38
C ASN A 16 -1.89 5.94 -5.32
N ALA A 17 -1.28 5.14 -6.19
CA ALA A 17 0.16 5.02 -6.26
C ALA A 17 0.81 6.34 -6.66
N LEU A 18 0.25 7.04 -7.64
CA LEU A 18 0.76 8.34 -8.07
C LEU A 18 0.69 9.38 -6.95
N MET A 19 -0.35 9.33 -6.14
CA MET A 19 -0.49 10.24 -5.02
C MET A 19 0.63 10.02 -3.98
N LEU A 20 0.95 8.76 -3.71
CA LEU A 20 2.06 8.43 -2.81
C LEU A 20 3.41 8.85 -3.38
N PHE A 21 3.62 8.67 -4.68
CA PHE A 21 4.81 9.17 -5.37
C PHE A 21 4.97 10.67 -5.21
N LYS A 22 3.88 11.41 -5.27
CA LYS A 22 3.90 12.86 -5.10
C LYS A 22 4.50 13.27 -3.76
N TRP A 23 4.32 12.44 -2.74
CA TRP A 23 4.90 12.66 -1.43
C TRP A 23 6.27 12.00 -1.25
N GLY A 24 6.86 11.48 -2.32
CA GLY A 24 8.18 10.86 -2.28
C GLY A 24 8.18 9.45 -1.70
N LYS A 25 7.05 8.75 -1.75
CA LYS A 25 6.94 7.38 -1.23
C LYS A 25 6.90 6.39 -2.40
N PRO A 26 7.77 5.37 -2.40
CA PRO A 26 7.68 4.33 -3.42
C PRO A 26 6.38 3.55 -3.22
N ALA A 27 5.66 3.38 -4.32
CA ALA A 27 4.35 2.74 -4.28
C ALA A 27 4.11 1.96 -5.57
N ILE A 28 3.35 0.88 -5.44
CA ILE A 28 2.87 0.12 -6.59
C ILE A 28 1.37 -0.09 -6.46
N ALA A 29 0.74 -0.30 -7.59
CA ALA A 29 -0.69 -0.63 -7.65
C ALA A 29 -0.85 -2.08 -8.05
N LEU A 30 -1.69 -2.81 -7.32
CA LEU A 30 -2.12 -4.13 -7.72
C LEU A 30 -3.38 -3.98 -8.54
N LEU A 31 -3.35 -4.43 -9.78
CA LEU A 31 -4.52 -4.39 -10.63
C LEU A 31 -5.40 -5.59 -10.29
N GLY A 32 -6.58 -5.30 -9.78
CA GLY A 32 -7.48 -6.32 -9.25
C GLY A 32 -6.93 -6.86 -7.93
N THR A 33 -7.05 -8.17 -7.71
CA THR A 33 -6.56 -8.81 -6.49
C THR A 33 -5.09 -9.22 -6.58
N GLY A 34 -4.44 -8.89 -7.70
CA GLY A 34 -3.09 -9.34 -7.97
C GLY A 34 -3.05 -10.75 -8.53
N SER A 35 -1.93 -11.13 -9.07
CA SER A 35 -1.70 -12.47 -9.60
C SER A 35 -0.58 -13.15 -8.82
N LYS A 36 -0.48 -14.47 -8.98
CA LYS A 36 0.62 -15.22 -8.40
C LYS A 36 1.97 -14.66 -8.83
N GLN A 37 2.08 -14.26 -10.11
CA GLN A 37 3.30 -13.67 -10.63
C GLN A 37 3.63 -12.36 -9.92
N GLN A 38 2.65 -11.50 -9.69
CA GLN A 38 2.85 -10.24 -8.95
C GLN A 38 3.32 -10.51 -7.52
N TYR A 39 2.72 -11.49 -6.86
CA TYR A 39 3.12 -11.86 -5.50
C TYR A 39 4.55 -12.38 -5.47
N ASP A 40 4.92 -13.22 -6.43
CA ASP A 40 6.29 -13.74 -6.50
C ASP A 40 7.30 -12.62 -6.73
N GLU A 41 6.97 -11.66 -7.59
CA GLU A 41 7.83 -10.50 -7.82
C GLU A 41 7.98 -9.65 -6.56
N LEU A 42 6.89 -9.45 -5.82
CA LEU A 42 6.92 -8.67 -4.58
C LEU A 42 7.82 -9.28 -3.51
N LYS A 43 7.95 -10.60 -3.47
CA LYS A 43 8.83 -11.26 -2.50
C LYS A 43 10.30 -10.90 -2.70
N HIS A 44 10.68 -10.50 -3.90
CA HIS A 44 12.07 -10.30 -4.30
C HIS A 44 12.48 -8.84 -4.44
N LEU A 45 11.59 -7.90 -4.19
CA LEU A 45 11.94 -6.48 -4.23
C LEU A 45 12.80 -6.11 -3.01
N ASP A 46 13.69 -5.15 -3.21
CA ASP A 46 14.64 -4.75 -2.18
C ASP A 46 14.06 -3.72 -1.22
N TYR A 47 13.02 -4.12 -0.50
CA TYR A 47 12.43 -3.34 0.58
C TYR A 47 12.26 -4.23 1.79
N ARG A 48 12.52 -3.70 2.97
CA ARG A 48 12.37 -4.45 4.22
C ARG A 48 10.94 -4.55 4.68
N LYS A 49 10.13 -3.56 4.34
CA LYS A 49 8.78 -3.44 4.85
C LYS A 49 7.82 -3.09 3.74
N TYR A 50 6.68 -3.71 3.74
CA TYR A 50 5.57 -3.36 2.85
C TYR A 50 4.43 -2.79 3.67
N VAL A 51 3.94 -1.63 3.24
CA VAL A 51 2.77 -1.01 3.85
C VAL A 51 1.60 -1.26 2.92
N LEU A 52 0.66 -2.07 3.37
CA LEU A 52 -0.54 -2.38 2.60
C LEU A 52 -1.56 -1.27 2.88
N CYS A 53 -2.04 -0.63 1.84
CA CYS A 53 -3.06 0.41 1.97
C CYS A 53 -4.11 0.20 0.88
N LEU A 54 -4.81 -0.93 0.97
CA LEU A 54 -5.87 -1.30 0.06
C LEU A 54 -7.18 -0.62 0.49
N ASP A 55 -8.14 -0.57 -0.43
CA ASP A 55 -9.40 0.14 -0.21
C ASP A 55 -10.14 -0.38 1.03
N ASN A 56 -10.90 0.51 1.65
CA ASN A 56 -11.69 0.17 2.83
C ASN A 56 -13.04 -0.43 2.40
N ASP A 57 -12.98 -1.62 1.84
CA ASP A 57 -14.14 -2.42 1.44
C ASP A 57 -13.83 -3.91 1.60
N ASN A 58 -14.80 -4.76 1.30
CA ASN A 58 -14.63 -6.20 1.48
C ASN A 58 -13.54 -6.78 0.58
N ALA A 59 -13.43 -6.30 -0.65
CA ALA A 59 -12.39 -6.76 -1.56
C ALA A 59 -11.00 -6.35 -1.07
N GLY A 60 -10.86 -5.11 -0.60
CA GLY A 60 -9.61 -4.62 -0.03
C GLY A 60 -9.22 -5.38 1.24
N GLN A 61 -10.20 -5.69 2.07
CA GLN A 61 -9.96 -6.48 3.28
C GLN A 61 -9.41 -7.87 2.93
N ARG A 62 -10.06 -8.56 2.00
CA ARG A 62 -9.61 -9.89 1.57
C ARG A 62 -8.25 -9.84 0.88
N GLY A 63 -8.03 -8.83 0.04
CA GLY A 63 -6.75 -8.66 -0.63
C GLY A 63 -5.62 -8.40 0.34
N SER A 64 -5.86 -7.57 1.34
CA SER A 64 -4.88 -7.27 2.39
C SER A 64 -4.51 -8.50 3.19
N GLU A 65 -5.49 -9.29 3.59
CA GLU A 65 -5.26 -10.52 4.34
C GLU A 65 -4.44 -11.51 3.53
N LYS A 66 -4.77 -11.65 2.24
CA LYS A 66 -4.05 -12.55 1.34
C LYS A 66 -2.60 -12.11 1.15
N LEU A 67 -2.37 -10.83 0.92
CA LEU A 67 -1.02 -10.28 0.77
C LEU A 67 -0.20 -10.44 2.04
N ALA A 68 -0.78 -10.10 3.18
CA ALA A 68 -0.09 -10.23 4.45
C ALA A 68 0.32 -11.67 4.73
N LYS A 69 -0.56 -12.62 4.41
CA LYS A 69 -0.27 -14.03 4.58
C LYS A 69 0.85 -14.52 3.66
N ILE A 70 0.83 -14.08 2.39
CA ILE A 70 1.82 -14.51 1.41
C ILE A 70 3.18 -13.86 1.66
N LEU A 71 3.20 -12.56 1.94
CA LEU A 71 4.42 -11.77 2.04
C LEU A 71 5.02 -11.72 3.44
N GLY A 72 4.21 -12.03 4.46
CA GLY A 72 4.63 -11.90 5.85
C GLY A 72 5.82 -12.77 6.25
N ASN A 73 6.11 -13.84 5.50
CA ASN A 73 7.27 -14.70 5.74
C ASN A 73 8.56 -14.10 5.16
N TYR A 74 8.45 -13.06 4.34
CA TYR A 74 9.58 -12.47 3.61
C TYR A 74 9.85 -11.04 4.00
N LYS A 75 8.82 -10.32 4.44
CA LYS A 75 8.87 -8.88 4.68
C LYS A 75 8.12 -8.53 5.96
N LEU A 76 8.48 -7.41 6.57
CA LEU A 76 7.64 -6.81 7.60
C LEU A 76 6.41 -6.23 6.92
N ILE A 77 5.24 -6.47 7.51
CA ILE A 77 3.98 -6.01 6.94
C ILE A 77 3.29 -5.06 7.91
N GLU A 78 2.94 -3.89 7.41
CA GLU A 78 2.04 -2.99 8.11
C GLU A 78 0.76 -2.91 7.28
N ASN A 79 -0.37 -3.26 7.87
CA ASN A 79 -1.64 -3.35 7.15
C ASN A 79 -2.55 -2.21 7.58
N LEU A 80 -2.75 -1.27 6.66
CA LEU A 80 -3.50 -0.04 6.92
C LEU A 80 -4.67 0.08 5.94
N THR A 81 -5.62 0.91 6.31
CA THR A 81 -6.73 1.27 5.43
C THR A 81 -7.08 2.74 5.64
N THR A 82 -7.70 3.33 4.62
CA THR A 82 -8.23 4.68 4.70
C THR A 82 -9.50 4.70 5.57
N PRO A 83 -9.90 5.87 6.09
CA PRO A 83 -11.19 6.01 6.74
C PRO A 83 -12.34 5.61 5.81
N ASN A 84 -13.44 5.20 6.39
CA ASN A 84 -14.61 4.74 5.65
C ASN A 84 -15.06 5.79 4.63
N GLY A 85 -15.27 5.38 3.39
CA GLY A 85 -15.72 6.28 2.33
C GLY A 85 -14.63 7.06 1.61
N TYR A 86 -13.36 6.84 1.95
CA TYR A 86 -12.23 7.53 1.32
C TYR A 86 -11.22 6.54 0.79
N ASP A 87 -10.56 6.88 -0.32
CA ASP A 87 -9.37 6.15 -0.77
C ASP A 87 -8.14 7.07 -0.65
N VAL A 88 -6.97 6.57 -1.04
CA VAL A 88 -5.73 7.34 -0.95
C VAL A 88 -5.82 8.62 -1.76
N ASN A 89 -6.43 8.56 -2.94
CA ASN A 89 -6.56 9.72 -3.82
C ASN A 89 -7.47 10.79 -3.19
N ASP A 90 -8.53 10.39 -2.49
CA ASP A 90 -9.41 11.35 -1.80
C ASP A 90 -8.66 12.10 -0.70
N LEU A 91 -7.72 11.44 -0.06
CA LEU A 91 -6.91 12.06 0.99
C LEU A 91 -5.72 12.83 0.45
N GLY A 92 -5.51 12.81 -0.86
CA GLY A 92 -4.37 13.45 -1.51
C GLY A 92 -4.40 14.97 -1.50
N GLU A 93 -5.51 15.59 -1.10
CA GLU A 93 -5.60 17.04 -0.93
C GLU A 93 -4.99 17.51 0.39
N ILE A 94 -4.62 16.57 1.26
CA ILE A 94 -3.92 16.87 2.50
C ILE A 94 -2.52 17.35 2.16
N ASP A 95 -2.03 18.37 2.85
CA ASP A 95 -0.83 19.10 2.49
C ASP A 95 0.45 18.27 2.50
N ASN A 96 0.53 17.23 3.33
CA ASN A 96 1.75 16.47 3.45
C ASN A 96 1.49 15.02 3.86
N PHE A 97 2.50 14.18 3.66
CA PHE A 97 2.41 12.77 3.96
C PHE A 97 2.18 12.48 5.44
N GLU A 98 2.78 13.28 6.33
CA GLU A 98 2.63 13.06 7.78
C GLU A 98 1.18 13.15 8.22
N GLU A 99 0.46 14.16 7.73
CA GLU A 99 -0.96 14.33 8.02
C GLU A 99 -1.79 13.21 7.43
N PHE A 100 -1.48 12.82 6.18
CA PHE A 100 -2.13 11.68 5.54
C PHE A 100 -1.95 10.41 6.38
N ARG A 101 -0.74 10.13 6.81
CA ARG A 101 -0.39 8.93 7.56
C ARG A 101 -1.20 8.80 8.86
N LYS A 102 -1.40 9.93 9.54
CA LYS A 102 -2.16 9.98 10.79
C LYS A 102 -3.63 9.62 10.62
N MET A 103 -4.17 9.79 9.43
CA MET A 103 -5.57 9.48 9.16
C MET A 103 -5.82 8.01 8.87
N LEU A 104 -4.77 7.24 8.59
CA LEU A 104 -4.91 5.83 8.27
C LEU A 104 -5.22 5.00 9.52
N LEU A 105 -6.00 3.95 9.32
CA LEU A 105 -6.41 3.04 10.38
C LEU A 105 -5.67 1.71 10.24
N THR A 106 -5.31 1.11 11.35
CA THR A 106 -4.72 -0.24 11.36
C THR A 106 -5.81 -1.27 11.08
N ARG A 107 -5.50 -2.14 10.11
CA ARG A 107 -6.41 -3.23 9.74
C ARG A 107 -6.27 -4.42 10.63
#